data_1192e940251d720830c8cc8bf34c43cc
#
_entry.id   1192e940251d720830c8cc8bf34c43cc
#
_cell.length_a   1.000
_cell.length_b   1.000
_cell.length_c   1.000
_cell.angle_alpha   90.00
_cell.angle_beta   90.00
_cell.angle_gamma   90.00
#
_symmetry.space_group_name_H-M   'P 1'
#
loop_
_entity.id
_entity.type
_entity.pdbx_description
1 polymer ?
#
loop_
_entity_poly.entity_id
_entity_poly.type
_entity_poly.pdbx_seq_one_letter_code
_entity_poly.pdbx_strand_id
1 'polypeptide(L)'
;MRFELFIMARVIAVCNQKGGVGKTTTSINLGSYLAAFGKKVLLVDFDPQANASSGAGVNPKNADENIYNGILERVFPENIVKKTAISNFHLIPSSQHLAGALVELVNMPEREYYLRKFINRLRHQYDYILVDLPPSLSLLTVNGLVAADEALIPVASEYYGLEGLSQLLGTIDLINKNLNQRLKISGILLTMYDKRERLPREVAKEIRRYFPQYIFKTEIPRCVSLAEAPSFAKPIVLYKPSSSGALAYGRLTKEIIGQERGA
;
A
#
# COMPACT_ATOMS: atom_id res chain seq x y z
N MET A 1 17.12 -32.87 8.89
CA MET A 1 16.34 -32.17 7.85
C MET A 1 15.69 -30.98 8.51
N ARG A 2 16.28 -29.77 8.38
CA ARG A 2 15.65 -28.54 8.89
C ARG A 2 14.48 -28.23 7.96
N PHE A 3 13.26 -28.31 8.47
CA PHE A 3 12.11 -27.70 7.81
C PHE A 3 12.36 -26.18 7.88
N GLU A 4 12.83 -25.59 6.78
CA GLU A 4 12.69 -24.14 6.59
C GLU A 4 11.18 -23.88 6.56
N LEU A 5 10.66 -23.32 7.62
CA LEU A 5 9.35 -22.70 7.61
C LEU A 5 9.40 -21.63 6.51
N PHE A 6 8.81 -21.92 5.36
CA PHE A 6 8.60 -20.90 4.33
C PHE A 6 7.69 -19.84 4.94
N ILE A 7 8.31 -18.76 5.42
CA ILE A 7 7.58 -17.60 5.89
C ILE A 7 6.97 -16.95 4.64
N MET A 8 5.67 -17.12 4.48
CA MET A 8 4.91 -16.48 3.39
C MET A 8 4.95 -14.96 3.58
N ALA A 9 5.08 -14.20 2.47
CA ALA A 9 5.09 -12.76 2.54
C ALA A 9 3.89 -12.20 3.31
N ARG A 10 4.13 -11.15 4.10
CA ARG A 10 3.09 -10.32 4.70
C ARG A 10 2.53 -9.38 3.63
N VAL A 11 1.27 -9.57 3.22
CA VAL A 11 0.62 -8.77 2.17
C VAL A 11 -0.18 -7.64 2.82
N ILE A 12 0.20 -6.40 2.55
CA ILE A 12 -0.40 -5.19 3.13
C ILE A 12 -1.02 -4.35 2.02
N ALA A 13 -2.34 -4.17 2.05
CA ALA A 13 -3.04 -3.22 1.20
C ALA A 13 -2.98 -1.81 1.81
N VAL A 14 -2.49 -0.84 1.05
CA VAL A 14 -2.51 0.58 1.45
C VAL A 14 -3.75 1.22 0.84
N CYS A 15 -4.75 1.52 1.66
CA CYS A 15 -6.08 1.86 1.20
C CYS A 15 -6.69 3.06 1.96
N ASN A 16 -7.42 3.88 1.24
CA ASN A 16 -8.36 4.88 1.74
C ASN A 16 -9.20 5.37 0.55
N GLN A 17 -10.50 5.63 0.77
CA GLN A 17 -11.42 6.13 -0.25
C GLN A 17 -11.10 7.57 -0.66
N LYS A 18 -10.53 8.37 0.24
CA LYS A 18 -10.17 9.77 -0.01
C LYS A 18 -8.90 9.84 -0.86
N GLY A 19 -8.94 10.63 -1.93
CA GLY A 19 -7.76 11.00 -2.71
C GLY A 19 -6.82 11.91 -1.92
N GLY A 20 -5.52 11.90 -2.25
CA GLY A 20 -4.55 12.84 -1.67
C GLY A 20 -4.14 12.58 -0.21
N VAL A 21 -4.58 11.50 0.44
CA VAL A 21 -4.21 11.19 1.84
C VAL A 21 -2.83 10.56 2.01
N GLY A 22 -2.06 10.42 0.94
CA GLY A 22 -0.70 9.87 0.99
C GLY A 22 -0.62 8.35 0.87
N LYS A 23 -1.60 7.65 0.26
CA LYS A 23 -1.53 6.20 -0.01
C LYS A 23 -0.27 5.83 -0.77
N THR A 24 -0.16 6.32 -2.00
CA THR A 24 0.98 6.05 -2.89
C THR A 24 2.32 6.48 -2.28
N THR A 25 2.35 7.66 -1.63
CA THR A 25 3.53 8.13 -0.91
C THR A 25 3.93 7.14 0.19
N THR A 26 2.95 6.58 0.90
CA THR A 26 3.19 5.57 1.95
C THR A 26 3.67 4.26 1.34
N SER A 27 3.02 3.77 0.30
CA SER A 27 3.39 2.51 -0.39
C SER A 27 4.84 2.54 -0.87
N ILE A 28 5.24 3.60 -1.56
CA ILE A 28 6.61 3.78 -2.08
C ILE A 28 7.61 3.87 -0.93
N ASN A 29 7.37 4.74 0.05
CA ASN A 29 8.37 5.06 1.06
C ASN A 29 8.46 3.98 2.14
N LEU A 30 7.36 3.34 2.53
CA LEU A 30 7.39 2.16 3.38
C LEU A 30 8.15 1.01 2.70
N GLY A 31 7.83 0.71 1.43
CA GLY A 31 8.51 -0.34 0.67
C GLY A 31 10.01 -0.10 0.55
N SER A 32 10.40 1.13 0.24
CA SER A 32 11.82 1.51 0.12
C SER A 32 12.58 1.39 1.44
N TYR A 33 11.97 1.75 2.59
CA TYR A 33 12.60 1.60 3.90
C TYR A 33 12.61 0.16 4.40
N LEU A 34 11.57 -0.65 4.13
CA LEU A 34 11.60 -2.08 4.39
C LEU A 34 12.78 -2.74 3.68
N ALA A 35 12.99 -2.40 2.40
CA ALA A 35 14.13 -2.91 1.62
C ALA A 35 15.47 -2.41 2.16
N ALA A 36 15.56 -1.14 2.55
CA ALA A 36 16.76 -0.58 3.20
C ALA A 36 17.08 -1.26 4.54
N PHE A 37 16.09 -1.84 5.22
CA PHE A 37 16.26 -2.65 6.42
C PHE A 37 16.46 -4.15 6.13
N GLY A 38 16.77 -4.50 4.87
CA GLY A 38 17.17 -5.84 4.46
C GLY A 38 16.02 -6.79 4.11
N LYS A 39 14.77 -6.31 4.06
CA LYS A 39 13.62 -7.11 3.65
C LYS A 39 13.51 -7.19 2.12
N LYS A 40 13.05 -8.33 1.60
CA LYS A 40 12.66 -8.46 0.18
C LYS A 40 11.24 -7.96 0.00
N VAL A 41 11.06 -6.91 -0.78
CA VAL A 41 9.79 -6.18 -0.88
C VAL A 41 9.32 -6.12 -2.33
N LEU A 42 8.05 -6.43 -2.55
CA LEU A 42 7.34 -6.20 -3.79
C LEU A 42 6.29 -5.10 -3.58
N LEU A 43 6.32 -4.07 -4.39
CA LEU A 43 5.23 -3.10 -4.50
C LEU A 43 4.38 -3.45 -5.73
N VAL A 44 3.10 -3.69 -5.54
CA VAL A 44 2.12 -3.85 -6.61
C VAL A 44 1.37 -2.54 -6.75
N ASP A 45 1.60 -1.82 -7.84
CA ASP A 45 0.82 -0.64 -8.19
C ASP A 45 -0.52 -1.11 -8.77
N PHE A 46 -1.60 -0.90 -8.04
CA PHE A 46 -2.93 -1.36 -8.42
C PHE A 46 -3.91 -0.20 -8.65
N ASP A 47 -3.36 0.99 -8.96
CA ASP A 47 -4.11 2.18 -9.35
C ASP A 47 -3.91 2.45 -10.86
N PRO A 48 -4.98 2.59 -11.66
CA PRO A 48 -4.87 2.95 -13.08
C PRO A 48 -4.08 4.23 -13.37
N GLN A 49 -3.92 5.12 -12.37
CA GLN A 49 -3.10 6.33 -12.50
C GLN A 49 -1.59 6.03 -12.53
N ALA A 50 -1.14 4.84 -12.13
CA ALA A 50 0.25 4.38 -12.14
C ALA A 50 1.24 5.33 -11.42
N ASN A 51 0.76 6.00 -10.35
CA ASN A 51 1.57 6.95 -9.59
C ASN A 51 2.66 6.27 -8.77
N ALA A 52 2.41 5.05 -8.26
CA ALA A 52 3.42 4.27 -7.53
C ALA A 52 4.53 3.81 -8.47
N SER A 53 4.19 3.43 -9.70
CA SER A 53 5.15 3.08 -10.75
C SER A 53 6.09 4.24 -11.04
N SER A 54 5.54 5.39 -11.39
CA SER A 54 6.31 6.59 -11.73
C SER A 54 7.16 7.07 -10.55
N GLY A 55 6.57 7.14 -9.35
CA GLY A 55 7.25 7.62 -8.14
C GLY A 55 8.35 6.69 -7.63
N ALA A 56 8.29 5.39 -7.94
CA ALA A 56 9.35 4.43 -7.63
C ALA A 56 10.43 4.32 -8.74
N GLY A 57 10.34 5.12 -9.80
CA GLY A 57 11.33 5.18 -10.87
C GLY A 57 11.12 4.20 -12.04
N VAL A 58 9.94 3.58 -12.12
CA VAL A 58 9.56 2.73 -13.25
C VAL A 58 8.60 3.49 -14.15
N ASN A 59 9.00 3.73 -15.40
CA ASN A 59 8.16 4.44 -16.36
C ASN A 59 7.01 3.51 -16.85
N PRO A 60 5.74 3.83 -16.54
CA PRO A 60 4.61 2.99 -16.95
C PRO A 60 4.44 2.87 -18.47
N LYS A 61 4.90 3.87 -19.23
CA LYS A 61 4.81 3.88 -20.71
C LYS A 61 5.76 2.88 -21.37
N ASN A 62 6.80 2.46 -20.66
CA ASN A 62 7.79 1.50 -21.15
C ASN A 62 7.48 0.06 -20.65
N ALA A 63 6.37 -0.13 -19.97
CA ALA A 63 5.93 -1.43 -19.48
C ALA A 63 4.85 -1.98 -20.42
N ASP A 64 5.27 -2.66 -21.50
CA ASP A 64 4.33 -3.31 -22.44
C ASP A 64 3.42 -4.30 -21.72
N GLU A 65 3.95 -4.99 -20.71
CA GLU A 65 3.23 -5.87 -19.82
C GLU A 65 3.24 -5.32 -18.39
N ASN A 66 2.10 -5.37 -17.73
CA ASN A 66 1.87 -4.77 -16.41
C ASN A 66 0.79 -5.55 -15.63
N ILE A 67 0.39 -5.06 -14.46
CA ILE A 67 -0.58 -5.73 -13.60
C ILE A 67 -1.93 -6.04 -14.30
N TYR A 68 -2.37 -5.22 -15.24
CA TYR A 68 -3.58 -5.51 -16.03
C TYR A 68 -3.48 -6.83 -16.78
N ASN A 69 -2.33 -7.09 -17.44
CA ASN A 69 -2.10 -8.35 -18.13
C ASN A 69 -1.97 -9.52 -17.13
N GLY A 70 -1.36 -9.25 -15.98
CA GLY A 70 -1.14 -10.24 -14.93
C GLY A 70 -2.43 -10.74 -14.29
N ILE A 71 -3.35 -9.84 -13.90
CA ILE A 71 -4.62 -10.25 -13.27
C ILE A 71 -5.58 -10.93 -14.24
N LEU A 72 -5.44 -10.68 -15.53
CA LEU A 72 -6.20 -11.36 -16.59
C LEU A 72 -5.51 -12.66 -17.06
N GLU A 73 -4.47 -13.10 -16.34
CA GLU A 73 -3.71 -14.34 -16.60
C GLU A 73 -3.10 -14.42 -18.04
N ARG A 74 -2.85 -13.24 -18.66
CA ARG A 74 -2.24 -13.15 -19.99
C ARG A 74 -0.73 -13.27 -19.96
N VAL A 75 -0.12 -13.04 -18.80
CA VAL A 75 1.34 -13.13 -18.57
C VAL A 75 1.64 -13.75 -17.21
N PHE A 76 2.81 -14.39 -17.10
CA PHE A 76 3.27 -14.89 -15.81
C PHE A 76 3.69 -13.73 -14.91
N PRO A 77 3.36 -13.77 -13.60
CA PRO A 77 3.69 -12.69 -12.66
C PRO A 77 5.18 -12.32 -12.65
N GLU A 78 6.07 -13.29 -12.76
CA GLU A 78 7.52 -13.11 -12.74
C GLU A 78 8.03 -12.23 -13.89
N ASN A 79 7.36 -12.26 -15.05
CA ASN A 79 7.80 -11.53 -16.25
C ASN A 79 7.56 -10.03 -16.12
N ILE A 80 6.59 -9.61 -15.30
CA ILE A 80 6.23 -8.20 -15.13
C ILE A 80 6.84 -7.54 -13.89
N VAL A 81 7.61 -8.29 -13.09
CA VAL A 81 8.36 -7.72 -11.97
C VAL A 81 9.51 -6.86 -12.50
N LYS A 82 9.57 -5.61 -12.08
CA LYS A 82 10.62 -4.65 -12.41
C LYS A 82 11.51 -4.37 -11.19
N LYS A 83 12.81 -4.25 -11.41
CA LYS A 83 13.76 -3.78 -10.39
C LYS A 83 13.64 -2.27 -10.25
N THR A 84 13.76 -1.78 -9.03
CA THR A 84 13.90 -0.35 -8.75
C THR A 84 15.35 0.04 -8.50
N ALA A 85 15.61 1.31 -8.23
CA ALA A 85 16.95 1.81 -7.86
C ALA A 85 17.41 1.32 -6.46
N ILE A 86 16.53 0.68 -5.68
CA ILE A 86 16.84 0.17 -4.35
C ILE A 86 16.92 -1.36 -4.43
N SER A 87 18.05 -1.92 -3.96
CA SER A 87 18.21 -3.36 -3.84
C SER A 87 17.10 -3.98 -2.98
N ASN A 88 16.60 -5.16 -3.37
CA ASN A 88 15.49 -5.86 -2.71
C ASN A 88 14.13 -5.13 -2.73
N PHE A 89 14.01 -4.03 -3.47
CA PHE A 89 12.74 -3.37 -3.70
C PHE A 89 12.32 -3.52 -5.16
N HIS A 90 11.34 -4.36 -5.41
CA HIS A 90 10.80 -4.64 -6.73
C HIS A 90 9.42 -4.01 -6.89
N LEU A 91 8.99 -3.84 -8.13
CA LEU A 91 7.71 -3.23 -8.47
C LEU A 91 7.01 -4.02 -9.60
N ILE A 92 5.70 -4.20 -9.47
CA ILE A 92 4.83 -4.55 -10.57
C ILE A 92 4.12 -3.27 -11.02
N PRO A 93 4.36 -2.81 -12.26
CA PRO A 93 3.81 -1.54 -12.73
C PRO A 93 2.33 -1.64 -13.07
N SER A 94 1.63 -0.51 -12.94
CA SER A 94 0.28 -0.29 -13.43
C SER A 94 0.27 0.46 -14.75
N SER A 95 -0.91 0.56 -15.35
CA SER A 95 -1.18 1.42 -16.49
C SER A 95 -2.65 1.82 -16.53
N GLN A 96 -3.00 2.80 -17.38
CA GLN A 96 -4.40 3.22 -17.60
C GLN A 96 -5.29 2.06 -18.07
N HIS A 97 -4.72 1.04 -18.73
CA HIS A 97 -5.47 -0.16 -19.16
C HIS A 97 -6.06 -0.93 -17.98
N LEU A 98 -5.53 -0.79 -16.76
CA LEU A 98 -6.10 -1.42 -15.57
C LEU A 98 -7.54 -0.97 -15.30
N ALA A 99 -7.94 0.23 -15.75
CA ALA A 99 -9.36 0.63 -15.70
C ALA A 99 -10.25 -0.27 -16.56
N GLY A 100 -9.73 -0.80 -17.68
CA GLY A 100 -10.43 -1.75 -18.53
C GLY A 100 -10.69 -3.10 -17.85
N ALA A 101 -9.85 -3.51 -16.92
CA ALA A 101 -10.04 -4.72 -16.14
C ALA A 101 -11.38 -4.73 -15.38
N LEU A 102 -11.90 -3.56 -14.97
CA LEU A 102 -13.21 -3.46 -14.33
C LEU A 102 -14.34 -3.97 -15.23
N VAL A 103 -14.24 -3.70 -16.53
CA VAL A 103 -15.26 -4.14 -17.50
C VAL A 103 -15.12 -5.63 -17.78
N GLU A 104 -13.89 -6.11 -17.94
CA GLU A 104 -13.62 -7.52 -18.25
C GLU A 104 -13.93 -8.43 -17.07
N LEU A 105 -13.53 -8.05 -15.85
CA LEU A 105 -13.73 -8.86 -14.65
C LEU A 105 -15.21 -8.93 -14.21
N VAL A 106 -16.05 -7.96 -14.56
CA VAL A 106 -17.43 -7.85 -14.01
C VAL A 106 -18.27 -9.10 -14.22
N ASN A 107 -18.05 -9.79 -15.34
CA ASN A 107 -18.79 -11.01 -15.71
C ASN A 107 -17.98 -12.30 -15.44
N MET A 108 -16.79 -12.20 -14.86
CA MET A 108 -15.96 -13.36 -14.60
C MET A 108 -16.31 -14.01 -13.25
N PRO A 109 -16.28 -15.35 -13.15
CA PRO A 109 -16.48 -16.04 -11.88
C PRO A 109 -15.36 -15.68 -10.90
N GLU A 110 -15.70 -15.59 -9.61
CA GLU A 110 -14.73 -15.27 -8.55
C GLU A 110 -13.92 -13.99 -8.82
N ARG A 111 -14.52 -13.00 -9.45
CA ARG A 111 -13.89 -11.73 -9.89
C ARG A 111 -13.19 -10.96 -8.77
N GLU A 112 -13.53 -11.19 -7.53
CA GLU A 112 -12.94 -10.58 -6.37
C GLU A 112 -11.56 -11.18 -5.99
N TYR A 113 -11.19 -12.33 -6.56
CA TYR A 113 -10.01 -13.12 -6.17
C TYR A 113 -8.85 -13.07 -7.17
N TYR A 114 -8.96 -12.36 -8.29
CA TYR A 114 -7.94 -12.38 -9.35
C TYR A 114 -6.59 -11.86 -8.88
N LEU A 115 -6.55 -10.74 -8.14
CA LEU A 115 -5.31 -10.24 -7.59
C LEU A 115 -4.72 -11.20 -6.54
N ARG A 116 -5.54 -11.85 -5.74
CA ARG A 116 -5.09 -12.86 -4.77
C ARG A 116 -4.45 -14.06 -5.47
N LYS A 117 -5.07 -14.58 -6.54
CA LYS A 117 -4.49 -15.67 -7.35
C LYS A 117 -3.13 -15.26 -7.92
N PHE A 118 -3.03 -14.05 -8.43
CA PHE A 118 -1.80 -13.48 -8.96
C PHE A 118 -0.70 -13.34 -7.87
N ILE A 119 -0.99 -12.71 -6.75
CA ILE A 119 -0.03 -12.49 -5.65
C ILE A 119 0.45 -13.81 -5.06
N ASN A 120 -0.40 -14.82 -4.91
CA ASN A 120 -0.04 -16.11 -4.32
C ASN A 120 1.09 -16.82 -5.09
N ARG A 121 1.24 -16.58 -6.39
CA ARG A 121 2.36 -17.12 -7.18
C ARG A 121 3.72 -16.52 -6.79
N LEU A 122 3.74 -15.28 -6.31
CA LEU A 122 4.96 -14.54 -5.95
C LEU A 122 5.26 -14.58 -4.45
N ARG A 123 4.30 -14.95 -3.62
CA ARG A 123 4.31 -14.76 -2.17
C ARG A 123 5.50 -15.41 -1.45
N HIS A 124 6.04 -16.50 -2.01
CA HIS A 124 7.19 -17.23 -1.46
C HIS A 124 8.55 -16.54 -1.73
N GLN A 125 8.60 -15.52 -2.59
CA GLN A 125 9.82 -14.83 -3.02
C GLN A 125 10.12 -13.57 -2.21
N TYR A 126 9.16 -13.09 -1.41
CA TYR A 126 9.23 -11.81 -0.71
C TYR A 126 8.94 -11.97 0.79
N ASP A 127 9.44 -11.02 1.58
CA ASP A 127 9.07 -10.85 2.99
C ASP A 127 7.79 -10.00 3.12
N TYR A 128 7.66 -8.98 2.24
CA TYR A 128 6.52 -8.07 2.19
C TYR A 128 6.03 -7.86 0.76
N ILE A 129 4.72 -7.83 0.61
CA ILE A 129 4.06 -7.38 -0.62
C ILE A 129 3.15 -6.23 -0.24
N LEU A 130 3.41 -5.04 -0.77
CA LEU A 130 2.58 -3.86 -0.59
C LEU A 130 1.68 -3.69 -1.82
N VAL A 131 0.39 -3.43 -1.62
CA VAL A 131 -0.55 -3.17 -2.71
C VAL A 131 -1.05 -1.74 -2.60
N ASP A 132 -0.69 -0.88 -3.56
CA ASP A 132 -1.14 0.51 -3.63
C ASP A 132 -2.50 0.58 -4.32
N LEU A 133 -3.55 1.00 -3.60
CA LEU A 133 -4.93 0.96 -4.08
C LEU A 133 -5.46 2.33 -4.50
N PRO A 134 -6.36 2.36 -5.53
CA PRO A 134 -6.99 3.60 -5.98
C PRO A 134 -7.90 4.20 -4.90
N PRO A 135 -8.23 5.51 -5.00
CA PRO A 135 -9.11 6.20 -4.06
C PRO A 135 -10.59 5.97 -4.39
N SER A 136 -11.00 4.71 -4.51
CA SER A 136 -12.39 4.36 -4.85
C SER A 136 -12.78 3.02 -4.25
N LEU A 137 -14.06 2.80 -4.01
CA LEU A 137 -14.62 1.49 -3.64
C LEU A 137 -15.05 0.74 -4.90
N SER A 138 -14.11 0.48 -5.79
CA SER A 138 -14.32 -0.30 -7.01
C SER A 138 -13.97 -1.77 -6.80
N LEU A 139 -14.23 -2.60 -7.82
CA LEU A 139 -13.80 -4.00 -7.84
C LEU A 139 -12.27 -4.14 -7.69
N LEU A 140 -11.48 -3.15 -8.12
CA LEU A 140 -10.03 -3.14 -7.88
C LEU A 140 -9.73 -3.07 -6.38
N THR A 141 -10.37 -2.16 -5.66
CA THR A 141 -10.16 -2.05 -4.20
C THR A 141 -10.60 -3.32 -3.47
N VAL A 142 -11.72 -3.93 -3.88
CA VAL A 142 -12.14 -5.22 -3.33
C VAL A 142 -11.09 -6.30 -3.61
N ASN A 143 -10.60 -6.42 -4.84
CA ASN A 143 -9.52 -7.36 -5.17
C ASN A 143 -8.26 -7.13 -4.31
N GLY A 144 -7.86 -5.88 -4.12
CA GLY A 144 -6.70 -5.54 -3.29
C GLY A 144 -6.88 -5.96 -1.83
N LEU A 145 -8.06 -5.69 -1.24
CA LEU A 145 -8.36 -6.05 0.14
C LEU A 145 -8.53 -7.57 0.30
N VAL A 146 -9.10 -8.26 -0.69
CA VAL A 146 -9.21 -9.72 -0.69
C VAL A 146 -7.85 -10.40 -0.82
N ALA A 147 -6.92 -9.80 -1.55
CA ALA A 147 -5.56 -10.32 -1.73
C ALA A 147 -4.66 -10.11 -0.50
N ALA A 148 -4.98 -9.14 0.35
CA ALA A 148 -4.15 -8.74 1.48
C ALA A 148 -4.44 -9.55 2.75
N ASP A 149 -3.41 -9.68 3.60
CA ASP A 149 -3.55 -10.15 4.98
C ASP A 149 -3.95 -9.00 5.90
N GLU A 150 -3.52 -7.77 5.54
CA GLU A 150 -3.66 -6.59 6.36
C GLU A 150 -3.96 -5.33 5.54
N ALA A 151 -4.69 -4.39 6.16
CA ALA A 151 -4.95 -3.07 5.62
C ALA A 151 -4.17 -2.02 6.43
N LEU A 152 -3.32 -1.22 5.77
CA LEU A 152 -2.72 -0.01 6.30
C LEU A 152 -3.52 1.18 5.76
N ILE A 153 -3.99 2.05 6.67
CA ILE A 153 -4.96 3.09 6.33
C ILE A 153 -4.33 4.48 6.59
N PRO A 154 -3.74 5.12 5.56
CA PRO A 154 -3.30 6.51 5.68
C PRO A 154 -4.50 7.44 5.78
N VAL A 155 -4.50 8.34 6.78
CA VAL A 155 -5.56 9.32 7.02
C VAL A 155 -4.92 10.69 7.15
N ALA A 156 -5.29 11.62 6.27
CA ALA A 156 -4.87 13.01 6.43
C ALA A 156 -5.56 13.62 7.66
N SER A 157 -4.80 14.36 8.44
CA SER A 157 -5.28 15.01 9.68
C SER A 157 -6.17 16.23 9.37
N GLU A 158 -7.20 16.02 8.54
CA GLU A 158 -8.19 17.00 8.08
C GLU A 158 -9.59 16.61 8.55
N TYR A 159 -10.52 17.58 8.59
CA TYR A 159 -11.87 17.41 9.14
C TYR A 159 -12.65 16.18 8.62
N TYR A 160 -12.60 15.91 7.32
CA TYR A 160 -13.33 14.78 6.72
C TYR A 160 -12.61 13.41 6.83
N GLY A 161 -11.53 13.35 7.61
CA GLY A 161 -10.75 12.09 7.76
C GLY A 161 -11.50 10.98 8.50
N LEU A 162 -12.34 11.35 9.47
CA LEU A 162 -13.10 10.39 10.31
C LEU A 162 -14.24 9.70 9.56
N GLU A 163 -14.98 10.45 8.73
CA GLU A 163 -16.12 9.90 7.98
C GLU A 163 -15.65 8.84 6.97
N GLY A 164 -14.64 9.17 6.16
CA GLY A 164 -14.06 8.24 5.20
C GLY A 164 -13.44 7.00 5.86
N LEU A 165 -12.87 7.15 7.06
CA LEU A 165 -12.34 6.03 7.84
C LEU A 165 -13.46 5.09 8.26
N SER A 166 -14.57 5.58 8.80
CA SER A 166 -15.70 4.77 9.22
C SER A 166 -16.32 3.99 8.05
N GLN A 167 -16.46 4.61 6.88
CA GLN A 167 -16.93 3.95 5.67
C GLN A 167 -16.00 2.82 5.20
N LEU A 168 -14.68 3.07 5.25
CA LEU A 168 -13.69 2.05 4.87
C LEU A 168 -13.70 0.86 5.83
N LEU A 169 -13.81 1.11 7.14
CA LEU A 169 -13.92 0.04 8.15
C LEU A 169 -15.18 -0.80 7.95
N GLY A 170 -16.31 -0.16 7.63
CA GLY A 170 -17.53 -0.87 7.22
C GLY A 170 -17.32 -1.75 5.98
N THR A 171 -16.56 -1.28 5.01
CA THR A 171 -16.21 -2.08 3.83
C THR A 171 -15.33 -3.29 4.18
N ILE A 172 -14.33 -3.12 5.03
CA ILE A 172 -13.48 -4.22 5.52
C ILE A 172 -14.33 -5.27 6.25
N ASP A 173 -15.28 -4.85 7.08
CA ASP A 173 -16.21 -5.75 7.76
C ASP A 173 -17.11 -6.51 6.77
N LEU A 174 -17.63 -5.85 5.74
CA LEU A 174 -18.40 -6.50 4.67
C LEU A 174 -17.57 -7.53 3.88
N ILE A 175 -16.31 -7.22 3.58
CA ILE A 175 -15.39 -8.16 2.93
C ILE A 175 -15.17 -9.39 3.82
N ASN A 176 -14.91 -9.18 5.11
CA ASN A 176 -14.72 -10.28 6.05
C ASN A 176 -15.96 -11.18 6.15
N LYS A 177 -17.15 -10.61 6.16
CA LYS A 177 -18.40 -11.36 6.27
C LYS A 177 -18.77 -12.13 4.99
N ASN A 178 -18.58 -11.50 3.82
CA ASN A 178 -19.14 -12.04 2.56
C ASN A 178 -18.13 -12.83 1.73
N LEU A 179 -16.83 -12.52 1.86
CA LEU A 179 -15.78 -13.14 1.07
C LEU A 179 -14.91 -14.08 1.93
N ASN A 180 -15.33 -14.37 3.16
CA ASN A 180 -14.66 -15.22 4.14
C ASN A 180 -13.18 -14.88 4.31
N GLN A 181 -12.84 -13.60 4.33
CA GLN A 181 -11.49 -13.10 4.52
C GLN A 181 -11.27 -12.69 5.98
N ARG A 182 -10.09 -12.99 6.49
CA ARG A 182 -9.63 -12.55 7.81
C ARG A 182 -8.68 -11.36 7.67
N LEU A 183 -9.09 -10.37 6.89
CA LEU A 183 -8.32 -9.15 6.69
C LEU A 183 -8.20 -8.40 8.03
N LYS A 184 -6.99 -8.21 8.50
CA LYS A 184 -6.69 -7.46 9.72
C LYS A 184 -6.43 -5.99 9.38
N ILE A 185 -6.55 -5.11 10.37
CA ILE A 185 -6.08 -3.73 10.27
C ILE A 185 -4.66 -3.70 10.83
N SER A 186 -3.68 -3.46 9.97
CA SER A 186 -2.27 -3.25 10.35
C SER A 186 -2.11 -1.98 11.18
N GLY A 187 -2.80 -0.93 10.76
CA GLY A 187 -2.88 0.31 11.51
C GLY A 187 -3.39 1.49 10.69
N ILE A 188 -3.81 2.52 11.42
CA ILE A 188 -4.19 3.83 10.90
C ILE A 188 -2.97 4.74 11.01
N LEU A 189 -2.54 5.31 9.88
CA LEU A 189 -1.38 6.19 9.79
C LEU A 189 -1.83 7.64 9.61
N LEU A 190 -1.58 8.48 10.60
CA LEU A 190 -1.79 9.92 10.47
C LEU A 190 -0.77 10.50 9.49
N THR A 191 -1.25 11.16 8.45
CA THR A 191 -0.44 11.80 7.41
C THR A 191 -0.68 13.30 7.36
N MET A 192 0.27 14.03 6.78
CA MET A 192 0.22 15.50 6.67
C MET A 192 -0.02 16.18 8.02
N TYR A 193 0.44 15.53 9.09
CA TYR A 193 0.21 15.98 10.46
C TYR A 193 1.12 17.16 10.80
N ASP A 194 0.51 18.27 11.20
CA ASP A 194 1.24 19.40 11.80
C ASP A 194 0.73 19.61 13.24
N LYS A 195 1.58 19.26 14.21
CA LYS A 195 1.26 19.40 15.64
C LYS A 195 1.08 20.84 16.12
N ARG A 196 1.49 21.85 15.32
CA ARG A 196 1.34 23.27 15.65
C ARG A 196 -0.08 23.75 15.37
N GLU A 197 -0.77 23.12 14.42
CA GLU A 197 -2.14 23.48 14.04
C GLU A 197 -3.16 22.81 14.98
N ARG A 198 -4.26 23.53 15.27
CA ARG A 198 -5.30 23.06 16.19
C ARG A 198 -6.09 21.90 15.58
N LEU A 199 -6.56 22.06 14.35
CA LEU A 199 -7.42 21.08 13.69
C LEU A 199 -6.78 19.70 13.56
N PRO A 200 -5.53 19.54 13.05
CA PRO A 200 -4.86 18.25 13.01
C PRO A 200 -4.76 17.57 14.38
N ARG A 201 -4.52 18.34 15.44
CA ARG A 201 -4.46 17.80 16.82
C ARG A 201 -5.81 17.26 17.28
N GLU A 202 -6.89 17.99 17.00
CA GLU A 202 -8.25 17.56 17.37
C GLU A 202 -8.65 16.30 16.59
N VAL A 203 -8.42 16.27 15.27
CA VAL A 203 -8.67 15.07 14.44
C VAL A 203 -7.87 13.88 14.93
N ALA A 204 -6.58 14.04 15.20
CA ALA A 204 -5.73 12.98 15.73
C ALA A 204 -6.22 12.47 17.09
N LYS A 205 -6.70 13.37 17.97
CA LYS A 205 -7.27 13.01 19.27
C LYS A 205 -8.55 12.17 19.12
N GLU A 206 -9.43 12.57 18.19
CA GLU A 206 -10.67 11.81 17.94
C GLU A 206 -10.37 10.43 17.33
N ILE A 207 -9.47 10.33 16.35
CA ILE A 207 -9.06 9.04 15.78
C ILE A 207 -8.48 8.13 16.89
N ARG A 208 -7.61 8.64 17.76
CA ARG A 208 -7.05 7.89 18.89
C ARG A 208 -8.10 7.47 19.89
N ARG A 209 -9.15 8.27 20.10
CA ARG A 209 -10.26 7.97 20.99
C ARG A 209 -11.13 6.84 20.47
N TYR A 210 -11.47 6.86 19.17
CA TYR A 210 -12.38 5.89 18.58
C TYR A 210 -11.68 4.58 18.16
N PHE A 211 -10.38 4.65 17.81
CA PHE A 211 -9.62 3.52 17.27
C PHE A 211 -8.25 3.33 17.97
N PRO A 212 -8.20 3.30 19.32
CA PRO A 212 -6.94 3.35 20.07
C PRO A 212 -6.00 2.17 19.76
N GLN A 213 -6.57 1.00 19.43
CA GLN A 213 -5.82 -0.23 19.16
C GLN A 213 -5.21 -0.28 17.74
N TYR A 214 -5.67 0.60 16.84
CA TYR A 214 -5.26 0.54 15.44
C TYR A 214 -4.33 1.67 15.00
N ILE A 215 -4.09 2.68 15.82
CA ILE A 215 -3.32 3.85 15.39
C ILE A 215 -1.81 3.65 15.59
N PHE A 216 -1.03 3.91 14.53
CA PHE A 216 0.43 3.95 14.65
C PHE A 216 0.89 5.07 15.59
N LYS A 217 1.97 4.82 16.35
CA LYS A 217 2.65 5.86 17.15
C LYS A 217 3.33 6.89 16.26
N THR A 218 3.80 6.44 15.09
CA THR A 218 4.44 7.27 14.09
C THR A 218 3.42 8.09 13.33
N GLU A 219 3.70 9.37 13.16
CA GLU A 219 2.93 10.33 12.34
C GLU A 219 3.81 10.79 11.19
N ILE A 220 3.24 10.93 9.98
CA ILE A 220 3.93 11.48 8.82
C ILE A 220 3.66 12.98 8.75
N PRO A 221 4.68 13.84 8.91
CA PRO A 221 4.48 15.28 8.89
C PRO A 221 4.14 15.79 7.47
N ARG A 222 3.52 16.96 7.38
CA ARG A 222 3.50 17.71 6.13
C ARG A 222 4.94 18.07 5.76
N CYS A 223 5.41 17.60 4.62
CA CYS A 223 6.82 17.71 4.20
C CYS A 223 6.90 17.93 2.68
N VAL A 224 7.42 19.09 2.29
CA VAL A 224 7.57 19.48 0.87
C VAL A 224 8.38 18.44 0.09
N SER A 225 9.45 17.92 0.69
CA SER A 225 10.29 16.92 0.02
C SER A 225 9.56 15.62 -0.31
N LEU A 226 8.52 15.24 0.46
CA LEU A 226 7.67 14.09 0.13
C LEU A 226 6.78 14.36 -1.10
N ALA A 227 6.38 15.62 -1.31
CA ALA A 227 5.59 16.01 -2.49
C ALA A 227 6.47 16.15 -3.75
N GLU A 228 7.73 16.59 -3.58
CA GLU A 228 8.70 16.76 -4.67
C GLU A 228 9.28 15.44 -5.17
N ALA A 229 9.61 14.50 -4.27
CA ALA A 229 10.32 13.26 -4.58
C ALA A 229 9.74 12.47 -5.77
N PRO A 230 8.41 12.33 -5.94
CA PRO A 230 7.84 11.64 -7.09
C PRO A 230 8.16 12.29 -8.44
N SER A 231 8.30 13.64 -8.52
CA SER A 231 8.67 14.33 -9.76
C SER A 231 10.10 14.04 -10.20
N PHE A 232 10.94 13.55 -9.27
CA PHE A 232 12.29 13.06 -9.55
C PHE A 232 12.34 11.54 -9.70
N ALA A 233 11.19 10.86 -9.70
CA ALA A 233 11.10 9.40 -9.80
C ALA A 233 11.95 8.69 -8.72
N LYS A 234 11.99 9.24 -7.48
CA LYS A 234 12.81 8.74 -6.37
C LYS A 234 12.00 8.62 -5.08
N PRO A 235 12.07 7.49 -4.35
CA PRO A 235 11.64 7.43 -2.97
C PRO A 235 12.38 8.45 -2.10
N ILE A 236 11.76 8.87 -0.98
CA ILE A 236 12.33 9.92 -0.11
C ILE A 236 13.71 9.56 0.46
N VAL A 237 13.96 8.27 0.69
CA VAL A 237 15.25 7.78 1.18
C VAL A 237 16.40 8.05 0.21
N LEU A 238 16.12 8.13 -1.09
CA LEU A 238 17.09 8.49 -2.14
C LEU A 238 17.06 9.99 -2.47
N TYR A 239 15.90 10.64 -2.33
CA TYR A 239 15.74 12.05 -2.67
C TYR A 239 16.29 12.98 -1.59
N LYS A 240 15.83 12.80 -0.35
CA LYS A 240 16.25 13.66 0.79
C LYS A 240 16.20 12.86 2.11
N PRO A 241 17.19 12.00 2.37
CA PRO A 241 17.17 11.06 3.50
C PRO A 241 17.15 11.72 4.87
N SER A 242 17.62 12.97 4.99
CA SER A 242 17.60 13.73 6.24
C SER A 242 16.31 14.52 6.50
N SER A 243 15.33 14.47 5.58
CA SER A 243 14.07 15.19 5.73
C SER A 243 13.21 14.61 6.85
N SER A 244 12.33 15.45 7.43
CA SER A 244 11.38 14.99 8.47
C SER A 244 10.49 13.86 7.98
N GLY A 245 10.09 13.87 6.70
CA GLY A 245 9.33 12.80 6.06
C GLY A 245 10.11 11.49 5.97
N ALA A 246 11.39 11.55 5.58
CA ALA A 246 12.28 10.40 5.51
C ALA A 246 12.45 9.73 6.89
N LEU A 247 12.73 10.53 7.90
CA LEU A 247 12.88 10.05 9.29
C LEU A 247 11.57 9.45 9.83
N ALA A 248 10.41 10.00 9.44
CA ALA A 248 9.11 9.48 9.84
C ALA A 248 8.83 8.12 9.20
N TYR A 249 9.09 7.92 7.91
CA TYR A 249 8.93 6.61 7.27
C TYR A 249 9.91 5.57 7.82
N GLY A 250 11.14 5.97 8.17
CA GLY A 250 12.07 5.10 8.87
C GLY A 250 11.54 4.61 10.24
N ARG A 251 10.87 5.49 11.01
CA ARG A 251 10.21 5.11 12.27
C ARG A 251 9.01 4.19 12.04
N LEU A 252 8.13 4.52 11.09
CA LEU A 252 6.99 3.69 10.72
C LEU A 252 7.43 2.27 10.35
N THR A 253 8.49 2.16 9.55
CA THR A 253 9.02 0.85 9.14
C THR A 253 9.48 0.02 10.34
N LYS A 254 10.17 0.63 11.31
CA LYS A 254 10.55 -0.05 12.56
C LYS A 254 9.33 -0.51 13.36
N GLU A 255 8.27 0.30 13.38
CA GLU A 255 7.02 -0.03 14.07
C GLU A 255 6.32 -1.23 13.41
N ILE A 256 6.25 -1.26 12.07
CA ILE A 256 5.67 -2.37 11.30
C ILE A 256 6.48 -3.66 11.45
N ILE A 257 7.82 -3.60 11.38
CA ILE A 257 8.68 -4.77 11.65
C ILE A 257 8.52 -5.24 13.09
N GLY A 258 8.34 -4.33 14.03
CA GLY A 258 8.12 -4.65 15.44
C GLY A 258 6.84 -5.47 15.68
N GLN A 259 5.82 -5.32 14.85
CA GLN A 259 4.58 -6.11 14.93
C GLN A 259 4.82 -7.60 14.60
N GLU A 260 5.86 -7.96 13.82
CA GLU A 260 6.20 -9.36 13.55
C GLU A 260 6.61 -10.15 14.81
N ARG A 261 7.15 -9.46 15.83
CA ARG A 261 7.68 -10.08 17.06
C ARG A 261 6.63 -10.27 18.14
N GLY A 262 5.44 -9.72 17.94
CA GLY A 262 4.33 -9.79 18.90
C GLY A 262 3.14 -10.64 18.42
N ALA A 263 3.26 -11.31 17.26
CA ALA A 263 2.20 -12.14 16.69
C ALA A 263 2.43 -13.63 16.96
#